data_5a2f8ccba13b39350452f6b73a05a264
#
_entry.id   5a2f8ccba13b39350452f6b73a05a264
#
_cell.length_a   1.000
_cell.length_b   1.000
_cell.length_c   1.000
_cell.angle_alpha   90.00
_cell.angle_beta   90.00
_cell.angle_gamma   90.00
#
_symmetry.space_group_name_H-M   'P 1'
#
loop_
_entity.id
_entity.type
_entity.pdbx_description
1 polymer ?
#
loop_
_entity_poly.entity_id
_entity_poly.type
_entity_poly.pdbx_seq_one_letter_code
_entity_poly.pdbx_strand_id
1 'polypeptide(L)'
;MLPNIGDVIASMIDYNHGCPELINHALKVYAFAKGIGEKEEITREKMKTLETAAVLHDIGIRVSEEKYESFSGKYQQIEGPPLARELLTKLEFDKKIIDRVCFLIAHDHILRNAE
;
A
#
# COMPACT_ATOMS: atom_id res chain seq x y z
N MET A 1 -18.59 -3.47 11.73
CA MET A 1 -17.20 -3.43 12.21
C MET A 1 -16.36 -2.60 11.27
N LEU A 2 -15.53 -1.72 11.79
CA LEU A 2 -14.67 -0.90 10.95
C LEU A 2 -13.53 -1.73 10.36
N PRO A 3 -13.15 -1.49 9.09
CA PRO A 3 -12.01 -2.19 8.51
C PRO A 3 -10.71 -1.83 9.22
N ASN A 4 -9.78 -2.76 9.27
CA ASN A 4 -8.52 -2.58 9.96
C ASN A 4 -7.35 -3.01 9.08
N ILE A 5 -6.12 -2.80 9.59
CA ILE A 5 -4.92 -3.11 8.81
C ILE A 5 -4.80 -4.61 8.51
N GLY A 6 -5.33 -5.46 9.38
CA GLY A 6 -5.34 -6.89 9.13
C GLY A 6 -6.12 -7.25 7.87
N ASP A 7 -7.22 -6.55 7.63
CA ASP A 7 -8.01 -6.75 6.41
C ASP A 7 -7.22 -6.36 5.16
N VAL A 8 -6.46 -5.28 5.24
CA VAL A 8 -5.62 -4.81 4.13
C VAL A 8 -4.51 -5.80 3.85
N ILE A 9 -3.84 -6.27 4.91
CA ILE A 9 -2.76 -7.23 4.78
C ILE A 9 -3.27 -8.53 4.15
N ALA A 10 -4.39 -9.04 4.62
CA ALA A 10 -4.98 -10.26 4.08
C ALA A 10 -5.33 -10.10 2.60
N SER A 11 -5.88 -8.96 2.22
CA SER A 11 -6.20 -8.67 0.81
C SER A 11 -4.96 -8.57 -0.06
N MET A 12 -3.90 -7.95 0.46
CA MET A 12 -2.63 -7.84 -0.26
C MET A 12 -2.01 -9.22 -0.48
N ILE A 13 -2.02 -10.07 0.54
CA ILE A 13 -1.49 -11.43 0.45
C ILE A 13 -2.26 -12.22 -0.61
N ASP A 14 -3.59 -12.11 -0.59
CA ASP A 14 -4.44 -12.81 -1.54
C ASP A 14 -4.17 -12.33 -2.97
N TYR A 15 -4.07 -11.01 -3.16
CA TYR A 15 -3.78 -10.43 -4.47
C TYR A 15 -2.43 -10.88 -5.03
N ASN A 16 -1.41 -10.95 -4.16
CA ASN A 16 -0.05 -11.34 -4.54
C ASN A 16 0.23 -12.83 -4.34
N HIS A 17 -0.81 -13.62 -4.23
CA HIS A 17 -0.69 -15.06 -4.03
C HIS A 17 0.21 -15.65 -5.13
N GLY A 18 1.13 -16.53 -4.73
CA GLY A 18 2.11 -17.08 -5.65
C GLY A 18 3.38 -16.24 -5.84
N CYS A 19 3.44 -15.06 -5.21
CA CYS A 19 4.60 -14.17 -5.30
C CYS A 19 5.11 -13.81 -3.90
N PRO A 20 5.78 -14.76 -3.20
CA PRO A 20 6.22 -14.51 -1.82
C PRO A 20 7.16 -13.32 -1.67
N GLU A 21 7.96 -12.99 -2.68
CA GLU A 21 8.85 -11.84 -2.63
C GLU A 21 8.06 -10.53 -2.49
N LEU A 22 6.96 -10.40 -3.23
CA LEU A 22 6.12 -9.19 -3.18
C LEU A 22 5.43 -9.09 -1.81
N ILE A 23 4.95 -10.22 -1.28
CA ILE A 23 4.30 -10.25 0.01
C ILE A 23 5.29 -9.86 1.10
N ASN A 24 6.48 -10.47 1.12
CA ASN A 24 7.50 -10.19 2.13
C ASN A 24 7.97 -8.75 2.08
N HIS A 25 8.14 -8.21 0.88
CA HIS A 25 8.55 -6.81 0.70
C HIS A 25 7.49 -5.86 1.27
N ALA A 26 6.22 -6.09 0.97
CA ALA A 26 5.14 -5.26 1.48
C ALA A 26 5.08 -5.28 3.01
N LEU A 27 5.25 -6.45 3.62
CA LEU A 27 5.25 -6.59 5.08
C LEU A 27 6.45 -5.91 5.72
N LYS A 28 7.60 -5.96 5.06
CA LYS A 28 8.81 -5.29 5.53
C LYS A 28 8.61 -3.76 5.54
N VAL A 29 8.09 -3.21 4.47
CA VAL A 29 7.84 -1.76 4.38
C VAL A 29 6.78 -1.34 5.40
N TYR A 30 5.74 -2.15 5.57
CA TYR A 30 4.74 -1.92 6.60
C TYR A 30 5.37 -1.83 8.00
N ALA A 31 6.24 -2.79 8.33
CA ALA A 31 6.89 -2.81 9.64
C ALA A 31 7.73 -1.56 9.88
N PHE A 32 8.49 -1.11 8.87
CA PHE A 32 9.28 0.11 8.97
C PHE A 32 8.39 1.34 9.14
N ALA A 33 7.33 1.43 8.34
CA ALA A 33 6.41 2.57 8.41
C ALA A 33 5.75 2.66 9.79
N LYS A 34 5.33 1.51 10.33
CA LYS A 34 4.72 1.45 11.66
C LYS A 34 5.70 1.90 12.73
N GLY A 35 6.95 1.42 12.67
CA GLY A 35 7.97 1.80 13.65
C GLY A 35 8.29 3.29 13.59
N ILE A 36 8.43 3.84 12.39
CA ILE A 36 8.70 5.27 12.22
C ILE A 36 7.53 6.10 12.74
N GLY A 37 6.31 5.71 12.40
CA GLY A 37 5.11 6.41 12.85
C GLY A 37 4.96 6.41 14.36
N GLU A 38 5.25 5.28 15.01
CA GLU A 38 5.22 5.18 16.46
C GLU A 38 6.25 6.09 17.11
N LYS A 39 7.47 6.11 16.56
CA LYS A 39 8.55 6.95 17.07
C LYS A 39 8.22 8.44 16.93
N GLU A 40 7.59 8.82 15.82
CA GLU A 40 7.21 10.21 15.55
C GLU A 40 5.92 10.62 16.24
N GLU A 41 5.27 9.69 16.96
CA GLU A 41 4.05 9.96 17.71
C GLU A 41 2.93 10.57 16.87
N ILE A 42 2.75 10.09 15.63
CA ILE A 42 1.69 10.59 14.76
C ILE A 42 0.33 10.13 15.27
N THR A 43 -0.73 10.83 14.85
CA THR A 43 -2.09 10.50 15.28
C THR A 43 -2.50 9.10 14.78
N ARG A 44 -3.50 8.52 15.45
CA ARG A 44 -4.04 7.22 15.07
C ARG A 44 -4.56 7.23 13.63
N GLU A 45 -5.23 8.30 13.24
CA GLU A 45 -5.75 8.43 11.87
C GLU A 45 -4.63 8.46 10.85
N LYS A 46 -3.58 9.24 11.10
CA LYS A 46 -2.42 9.30 10.20
C LYS A 46 -1.69 7.97 10.17
N MET A 47 -1.60 7.28 11.31
CA MET A 47 -0.97 5.96 11.37
C MET A 47 -1.73 4.96 10.49
N LYS A 48 -3.06 4.96 10.57
CA LYS A 48 -3.89 4.07 9.75
C LYS A 48 -3.63 4.32 8.26
N THR A 49 -3.56 5.58 7.86
CA THR A 49 -3.26 5.95 6.47
C THR A 49 -1.87 5.50 6.07
N LEU A 50 -0.86 5.76 6.90
CA LEU A 50 0.52 5.40 6.62
C LEU A 50 0.71 3.89 6.51
N GLU A 51 0.16 3.13 7.45
CA GLU A 51 0.25 1.67 7.43
C GLU A 51 -0.42 1.09 6.20
N THR A 52 -1.60 1.58 5.86
CA THR A 52 -2.35 1.12 4.69
C THR A 52 -1.58 1.41 3.40
N ALA A 53 -1.04 2.62 3.27
CA ALA A 53 -0.24 3.00 2.10
C ALA A 53 1.01 2.13 2.00
N ALA A 54 1.66 1.85 3.12
CA ALA A 54 2.88 1.03 3.12
C ALA A 54 2.59 -0.39 2.62
N VAL A 55 1.48 -1.00 3.07
CA VAL A 55 1.11 -2.35 2.62
C VAL A 55 0.82 -2.37 1.13
N LEU A 56 0.19 -1.32 0.60
CA LEU A 56 -0.29 -1.29 -0.78
C LEU A 56 0.62 -0.54 -1.76
N HIS A 57 1.75 -0.01 -1.30
CA HIS A 57 2.55 0.88 -2.15
C HIS A 57 3.05 0.23 -3.45
N ASP A 58 3.32 -1.06 -3.45
CA ASP A 58 3.77 -1.81 -4.62
C ASP A 58 2.70 -2.71 -5.22
N ILE A 59 1.42 -2.47 -4.92
CA ILE A 59 0.33 -3.31 -5.42
C ILE A 59 0.26 -3.31 -6.95
N GLY A 60 0.80 -2.28 -7.59
CA GLY A 60 0.80 -2.15 -9.04
C GLY A 60 1.90 -2.92 -9.77
N ILE A 61 2.82 -3.57 -9.06
CA ILE A 61 3.96 -4.25 -9.70
C ILE A 61 3.52 -5.29 -10.72
N ARG A 62 2.58 -6.17 -10.37
CA ARG A 62 2.15 -7.25 -11.27
C ARG A 62 1.53 -6.71 -12.54
N VAL A 63 0.66 -5.71 -12.43
CA VAL A 63 0.02 -5.09 -13.59
C VAL A 63 1.05 -4.35 -14.43
N SER A 64 2.00 -3.67 -13.79
CA SER A 64 3.07 -2.96 -14.50
C SER A 64 3.91 -3.92 -15.34
N GLU A 65 4.27 -5.07 -14.75
CA GLU A 65 5.02 -6.09 -15.45
C GLU A 65 4.25 -6.64 -16.64
N GLU A 66 2.95 -6.93 -16.43
CA GLU A 66 2.10 -7.46 -17.49
C GLU A 66 1.87 -6.48 -18.64
N LYS A 67 1.62 -5.21 -18.32
CA LYS A 67 1.30 -4.20 -19.34
C LYS A 67 2.52 -3.59 -20.01
N TYR A 68 3.59 -3.36 -19.26
CA TYR A 68 4.73 -2.57 -19.73
C TYR A 68 6.03 -3.37 -19.74
N GLU A 69 5.99 -4.61 -19.32
CA GLU A 69 7.17 -5.46 -19.16
C GLU A 69 8.26 -4.74 -18.35
N SER A 70 7.84 -4.01 -17.31
CA SER A 70 8.72 -3.15 -16.53
C SER A 70 8.32 -3.12 -15.05
N PHE A 71 9.33 -3.04 -14.18
CA PHE A 71 9.16 -2.84 -12.75
C PHE A 71 9.38 -1.38 -12.36
N SER A 72 9.43 -0.48 -13.35
CA SER A 72 9.70 0.94 -13.10
C SER A 72 8.69 1.55 -12.13
N GLY A 73 9.18 2.36 -11.19
CA GLY A 73 8.33 3.09 -10.26
C GLY A 73 7.29 3.95 -10.94
N LYS A 74 7.61 4.48 -12.13
CA LYS A 74 6.70 5.28 -12.93
C LYS A 74 5.39 4.53 -13.22
N TYR A 75 5.48 3.28 -13.65
CA TYR A 75 4.28 2.49 -13.98
C TYR A 75 3.54 2.05 -12.72
N GLN A 76 4.26 1.75 -11.64
CA GLN A 76 3.65 1.42 -10.37
C GLN A 76 2.85 2.60 -9.82
N GLN A 77 3.35 3.82 -10.01
CA GLN A 77 2.66 5.03 -9.57
C GLN A 77 1.39 5.28 -10.38
N ILE A 78 1.32 4.78 -11.61
CA ILE A 78 0.13 4.89 -12.46
C ILE A 78 -0.87 3.78 -12.14
N GLU A 79 -0.40 2.52 -12.05
CA GLU A 79 -1.28 1.36 -11.91
C GLU A 79 -1.67 1.07 -10.46
N GLY A 80 -0.86 1.48 -9.50
CA GLY A 80 -1.10 1.19 -8.09
C GLY A 80 -2.34 1.86 -7.51
N PRO A 81 -2.50 3.19 -7.67
CA PRO A 81 -3.63 3.89 -7.05
C PRO A 81 -5.01 3.33 -7.43
N PRO A 82 -5.32 3.04 -8.71
CA PRO A 82 -6.62 2.44 -9.04
C PRO A 82 -6.87 1.10 -8.36
N LEU A 83 -5.83 0.26 -8.27
CA LEU A 83 -5.94 -1.05 -7.61
C LEU A 83 -6.16 -0.89 -6.11
N ALA A 84 -5.42 0.03 -5.48
CA ALA A 84 -5.59 0.31 -4.06
C ALA A 84 -6.99 0.84 -3.78
N ARG A 85 -7.50 1.74 -4.61
CA ARG A 85 -8.85 2.29 -4.46
C ARG A 85 -9.90 1.19 -4.54
N GLU A 86 -9.79 0.32 -5.52
CA GLU A 86 -10.74 -0.79 -5.67
C GLU A 86 -10.72 -1.70 -4.45
N LEU A 87 -9.55 -2.06 -3.98
CA LEU A 87 -9.39 -2.94 -2.83
C LEU A 87 -9.96 -2.30 -1.56
N LEU A 88 -9.62 -1.04 -1.31
CA LEU A 88 -10.06 -0.34 -0.10
C LEU A 88 -11.55 -0.01 -0.13
N THR A 89 -12.10 0.23 -1.32
CA THR A 89 -13.54 0.43 -1.47
C THR A 89 -14.29 -0.85 -1.12
N LYS A 90 -13.81 -2.00 -1.56
CA LYS A 90 -14.42 -3.29 -1.21
C LYS A 90 -14.35 -3.56 0.29
N LEU A 91 -13.30 -3.09 0.95
CA LEU A 91 -13.15 -3.23 2.40
C LEU A 91 -13.93 -2.17 3.17
N GLU A 92 -14.62 -1.27 2.47
CA GLU A 92 -15.44 -0.21 3.06
C GLU A 92 -14.64 0.79 3.90
N PHE A 93 -13.44 1.10 3.43
CA PHE A 93 -12.66 2.19 4.04
C PHE A 93 -13.31 3.54 3.77
N ASP A 94 -13.11 4.48 4.69
CA ASP A 94 -13.54 5.86 4.54
C ASP A 94 -12.89 6.47 3.30
N LYS A 95 -13.69 7.15 2.48
CA LYS A 95 -13.23 7.78 1.24
C LYS A 95 -12.03 8.71 1.48
N LYS A 96 -12.04 9.44 2.59
CA LYS A 96 -10.94 10.35 2.94
C LYS A 96 -9.62 9.60 3.09
N ILE A 97 -9.65 8.45 3.73
CA ILE A 97 -8.48 7.60 3.89
C ILE A 97 -8.06 7.05 2.53
N ILE A 98 -9.01 6.57 1.74
CA ILE A 98 -8.72 6.03 0.40
C ILE A 98 -8.02 7.06 -0.46
N ASP A 99 -8.56 8.29 -0.50
CA ASP A 99 -7.98 9.36 -1.31
C ASP A 99 -6.53 9.66 -0.87
N ARG A 100 -6.30 9.68 0.43
CA ARG A 100 -4.96 9.97 0.95
C ARG A 100 -3.97 8.83 0.66
N VAL A 101 -4.41 7.59 0.83
CA VAL A 101 -3.59 6.42 0.50
C VAL A 101 -3.21 6.43 -0.98
N CYS A 102 -4.18 6.67 -1.85
CA CYS A 102 -3.93 6.72 -3.29
C CYS A 102 -2.95 7.83 -3.66
N PHE A 103 -3.08 8.99 -3.02
CA PHE A 103 -2.12 10.08 -3.21
C PHE A 103 -0.70 9.66 -2.83
N LEU A 104 -0.56 9.01 -1.67
CA LEU A 104 0.75 8.56 -1.19
C LEU A 104 1.36 7.52 -2.13
N ILE A 105 0.56 6.60 -2.65
CA ILE A 105 1.05 5.60 -3.59
C ILE A 105 1.50 6.26 -4.90
N ALA A 106 0.72 7.21 -5.39
CA ALA A 106 1.06 7.93 -6.62
C ALA A 106 2.35 8.75 -6.49
N HIS A 107 2.74 9.10 -5.26
CA HIS A 107 3.91 9.91 -4.97
C HIS A 107 4.83 9.18 -3.99
N ASP A 108 5.06 7.89 -4.21
CA ASP A 108 5.62 6.98 -3.21
C ASP A 108 7.14 7.08 -2.99
N HIS A 109 7.80 8.07 -3.56
CA HIS A 109 9.25 8.22 -3.34
C HIS A 109 9.62 8.29 -1.85
N ILE A 110 8.70 8.78 -1.00
CA ILE A 110 8.92 8.82 0.46
C ILE A 110 8.90 7.40 1.02
N LEU A 111 7.94 6.57 0.58
CA LEU A 111 7.85 5.18 1.02
C LEU A 111 9.03 4.36 0.47
N ARG A 112 9.46 4.64 -0.75
CA ARG A 112 10.60 3.95 -1.35
C ARG A 112 11.89 4.24 -0.61
N ASN A 113 12.04 5.44 -0.07
CA ASN A 113 13.23 5.80 0.70
C ASN A 113 13.30 5.03 2.03
N ALA A 114 12.20 4.44 2.48
CA ALA A 114 12.16 3.60 3.66
C ALA A 114 12.62 2.16 3.37
N GLU A 115 12.74 1.82 2.11
CA GLU A 115 13.20 0.51 1.69
C GLU A 115 14.71 0.40 1.82
#